data_96a3882f21d5e301a52a61bd3b27c3ee
#
_entry.id   96a3882f21d5e301a52a61bd3b27c3ee
#
_cell.length_a   1.000
_cell.length_b   1.000
_cell.length_c   1.000
_cell.angle_alpha   90.00
_cell.angle_beta   90.00
_cell.angle_gamma   90.00
#
_symmetry.space_group_name_H-M   'P 1'
#
loop_
_entity.id
_entity.type
_entity.pdbx_description
1 polymer ?
#
loop_
_entity_poly.entity_id
_entity_poly.type
_entity_poly.pdbx_seq_one_letter_code
_entity_poly.pdbx_strand_id
1 'polypeptide(L)'
;MTSAALTVLEQKPKGLWLMVEAGDVDWANHDNNLDNSIGAVNSGAAAVKVITDWVDQHSNWRESLLIVTADHGHYLVLDQPQALIPPPADE
;
A
#
# COMPACT_ATOMS: atom_id res chain seq x y z
N MET A 1 2.36 10.17 -7.02
CA MET A 1 1.08 10.10 -7.73
C MET A 1 -0.12 10.34 -6.81
N THR A 2 -0.24 9.63 -5.70
CA THR A 2 -1.34 9.80 -4.71
C THR A 2 -1.48 11.24 -4.22
N SER A 3 -0.38 11.88 -3.86
CA SER A 3 -0.36 13.28 -3.43
C SER A 3 -0.89 14.22 -4.51
N ALA A 4 -0.49 14.01 -5.76
CA ALA A 4 -0.97 14.83 -6.89
C ALA A 4 -2.47 14.63 -7.13
N ALA A 5 -2.97 13.40 -7.01
CA ALA A 5 -4.39 13.11 -7.14
C ALA A 5 -5.21 13.83 -6.05
N LEU A 6 -4.76 13.79 -4.80
CA LEU A 6 -5.40 14.50 -3.70
C LEU A 6 -5.41 16.01 -3.91
N THR A 7 -4.29 16.57 -4.38
CA THR A 7 -4.20 18.01 -4.69
C THR A 7 -5.23 18.45 -5.73
N VAL A 8 -5.46 17.62 -6.74
CA VAL A 8 -6.49 17.92 -7.77
C VAL A 8 -7.90 17.76 -7.21
N LEU A 9 -8.15 16.68 -6.49
CA LEU A 9 -9.49 16.33 -6.01
C LEU A 9 -9.96 17.23 -4.85
N GLU A 10 -9.05 17.71 -4.01
CA GLU A 10 -9.39 18.58 -2.87
C GLU A 10 -10.00 19.93 -3.32
N GLN A 11 -9.81 20.30 -4.56
CA GLN A 11 -10.39 21.52 -5.13
C GLN A 11 -11.90 21.42 -5.36
N LYS A 12 -12.47 20.24 -5.23
CA LYS A 12 -13.91 20.00 -5.46
C LYS A 12 -14.68 20.20 -4.13
N PRO A 13 -15.74 21.04 -4.15
CA PRO A 13 -16.44 21.44 -2.92
C PRO A 13 -17.34 20.34 -2.32
N LYS A 14 -17.65 19.30 -3.09
CA LYS A 14 -18.59 18.22 -2.65
C LYS A 14 -17.90 16.99 -2.10
N GLY A 15 -16.61 17.09 -1.82
CA GLY A 15 -15.82 15.96 -1.36
C GLY A 15 -15.16 15.19 -2.49
N LEU A 16 -14.50 14.10 -2.14
CA LEU A 16 -13.77 13.29 -3.10
C LEU A 16 -13.96 11.79 -2.85
N TRP A 17 -13.81 11.03 -3.90
CA TRP A 17 -13.68 9.59 -3.88
C TRP A 17 -12.43 9.22 -4.68
N LEU A 18 -11.53 8.46 -4.09
CA LEU A 18 -10.26 8.09 -4.69
C LEU A 18 -9.98 6.62 -4.44
N MET A 19 -9.64 5.90 -5.51
CA MET A 19 -9.11 4.55 -5.43
C MET A 19 -7.65 4.58 -5.86
N VAL A 20 -6.79 3.99 -5.04
CA VAL A 20 -5.35 3.85 -5.30
C VAL A 20 -5.01 2.38 -5.33
N GLU A 21 -4.34 1.94 -6.37
CA GLU A 21 -3.91 0.56 -6.53
C GLU A 21 -2.40 0.43 -6.35
N ALA A 22 -1.97 -0.50 -5.52
CA ALA A 22 -0.57 -0.94 -5.43
C ALA A 22 -0.36 -2.12 -6.39
N GLY A 23 -0.52 -1.87 -7.68
CA GLY A 23 -0.60 -2.90 -8.73
C GLY A 23 0.67 -3.73 -8.90
N ASP A 24 1.84 -3.18 -8.58
CA ASP A 24 3.11 -3.89 -8.72
C ASP A 24 3.24 -5.09 -7.77
N VAL A 25 2.46 -5.16 -6.71
CA VAL A 25 2.44 -6.33 -5.81
C VAL A 25 2.02 -7.58 -6.57
N ASP A 26 0.95 -7.50 -7.34
CA ASP A 26 0.46 -8.60 -8.17
C ASP A 26 1.49 -9.03 -9.21
N TRP A 27 2.06 -8.07 -9.93
CA TRP A 27 3.08 -8.36 -10.94
C TRP A 27 4.32 -9.02 -10.35
N ALA A 28 4.82 -8.52 -9.23
CA ALA A 28 5.98 -9.11 -8.56
C ALA A 28 5.71 -10.54 -8.08
N ASN A 29 4.51 -10.80 -7.59
CA ASN A 29 4.10 -12.13 -7.14
C ASN A 29 3.95 -13.10 -8.32
N HIS A 30 3.42 -12.66 -9.44
CA HIS A 30 3.40 -13.47 -10.68
C HIS A 30 4.80 -13.90 -11.11
N ASP A 31 5.79 -13.04 -10.92
CA ASP A 31 7.18 -13.31 -11.25
C ASP A 31 7.94 -14.07 -10.13
N ASN A 32 7.27 -14.40 -9.03
CA ASN A 32 7.90 -14.97 -7.83
C ASN A 32 9.08 -14.13 -7.31
N ASN A 33 9.02 -12.82 -7.51
CA ASN A 33 10.08 -11.90 -7.14
C ASN A 33 9.80 -11.30 -5.76
N LEU A 34 10.35 -11.94 -4.72
CA LEU A 34 10.14 -11.53 -3.33
C LEU A 34 10.61 -10.10 -3.06
N ASP A 35 11.80 -9.75 -3.55
CA ASP A 35 12.35 -8.41 -3.31
C ASP A 35 11.47 -7.31 -3.90
N ASN A 36 11.00 -7.51 -5.12
CA ASN A 36 10.08 -6.57 -5.76
C ASN A 36 8.71 -6.55 -5.09
N SER A 37 8.23 -7.70 -4.60
CA SER A 37 6.97 -7.77 -3.86
C SER A 37 7.03 -6.94 -2.57
N ILE A 38 8.12 -7.07 -1.81
CA ILE A 38 8.35 -6.27 -0.60
C ILE A 38 8.42 -4.77 -0.94
N GLY A 39 9.16 -4.41 -1.98
CA GLY A 39 9.25 -3.02 -2.44
C GLY A 39 7.91 -2.45 -2.88
N ALA A 40 7.11 -3.24 -3.57
CA ALA A 40 5.77 -2.84 -4.01
C ALA A 40 4.82 -2.62 -2.82
N VAL A 41 4.85 -3.50 -1.82
CA VAL A 41 4.07 -3.34 -0.58
C VAL A 41 4.50 -2.08 0.17
N ASN A 42 5.80 -1.83 0.28
CA ASN A 42 6.32 -0.61 0.91
C ASN A 42 5.87 0.65 0.16
N SER A 43 5.82 0.62 -1.16
CA SER A 43 5.28 1.70 -1.98
C SER A 43 3.79 1.95 -1.69
N GLY A 44 3.00 0.88 -1.58
CA GLY A 44 1.59 0.96 -1.17
C GLY A 44 1.42 1.55 0.23
N ALA A 45 2.25 1.14 1.18
CA ALA A 45 2.26 1.70 2.54
C ALA A 45 2.59 3.19 2.54
N ALA A 46 3.52 3.63 1.69
CA ALA A 46 3.83 5.06 1.53
C ALA A 46 2.63 5.85 1.00
N ALA A 47 1.87 5.29 0.06
CA ALA A 47 0.63 5.90 -0.42
C ALA A 47 -0.42 6.02 0.69
N VAL A 48 -0.58 5.00 1.54
CA VAL A 48 -1.47 5.05 2.71
C VAL A 48 -1.06 6.18 3.65
N LYS A 49 0.24 6.34 3.91
CA LYS A 49 0.73 7.44 4.75
C LYS A 49 0.41 8.81 4.15
N VAL A 50 0.56 8.99 2.85
CA VAL A 50 0.18 10.23 2.17
C VAL A 50 -1.31 10.55 2.41
N ILE A 51 -2.17 9.55 2.33
CA ILE A 51 -3.62 9.71 2.53
C ILE A 51 -3.93 10.06 3.98
N THR A 52 -3.36 9.34 4.95
CA THR A 52 -3.59 9.62 6.37
C THR A 52 -3.11 11.01 6.77
N ASP A 53 -1.94 11.41 6.28
CA ASP A 53 -1.41 12.76 6.51
C ASP A 53 -2.34 13.83 5.89
N TRP A 54 -2.87 13.57 4.71
CA TRP A 54 -3.83 14.48 4.06
C TRP A 54 -5.11 14.61 4.87
N VAL A 55 -5.66 13.51 5.37
CA VAL A 55 -6.87 13.53 6.21
C VAL A 55 -6.62 14.36 7.47
N ASP A 56 -5.48 14.17 8.13
CA ASP A 56 -5.13 14.90 9.35
C ASP A 56 -4.95 16.41 9.11
N GLN A 57 -4.48 16.80 7.93
CA GLN A 57 -4.21 18.19 7.57
C GLN A 57 -5.42 18.92 6.97
N HIS A 58 -6.26 18.23 6.21
CA HIS A 58 -7.32 18.84 5.40
C HIS A 58 -8.72 18.34 5.74
N SER A 59 -8.87 17.33 6.60
CA SER A 59 -10.14 16.72 6.94
C SER A 59 -10.11 16.20 8.39
N ASN A 60 -10.91 15.21 8.68
CA ASN A 60 -10.92 14.48 9.94
C ASN A 60 -11.55 13.10 9.75
N TRP A 61 -11.38 12.22 10.72
CA TRP A 61 -11.87 10.85 10.66
C TRP A 61 -13.36 10.67 10.95
N ARG A 62 -14.09 11.75 11.21
CA ARG A 62 -15.55 11.75 11.28
C ARG A 62 -16.18 11.90 9.90
N GLU A 63 -15.48 12.56 8.98
CA GLU A 63 -15.94 12.86 7.61
C GLU A 63 -15.22 12.06 6.53
N SER A 64 -14.08 11.47 6.87
CA SER A 64 -13.24 10.70 5.96
C SER A 64 -13.19 9.23 6.33
N LEU A 65 -13.14 8.38 5.33
CA LEU A 65 -12.99 6.95 5.46
C LEU A 65 -11.85 6.47 4.55
N LEU A 66 -10.94 5.70 5.10
CA LEU A 66 -9.91 4.99 4.34
C LEU A 66 -10.11 3.49 4.51
N ILE A 67 -10.20 2.77 3.40
CA ILE A 67 -10.26 1.31 3.37
C ILE A 67 -9.01 0.80 2.69
N VAL A 68 -8.29 -0.09 3.35
CA VAL A 68 -7.14 -0.81 2.77
C VAL A 68 -7.52 -2.29 2.70
N THR A 69 -7.52 -2.83 1.50
CA THR A 69 -7.94 -4.21 1.26
C THR A 69 -7.25 -4.78 0.03
N ALA A 70 -7.39 -6.06 -0.20
CA ALA A 70 -6.98 -6.73 -1.43
C ALA A 70 -8.22 -7.14 -2.21
N ASP A 71 -8.15 -7.13 -3.52
CA ASP A 71 -9.19 -7.62 -4.42
C ASP A 71 -9.19 -9.16 -4.50
N HIS A 72 -8.02 -9.77 -4.34
CA HIS A 72 -7.84 -11.22 -4.24
C HIS A 72 -6.54 -11.53 -3.47
N GLY A 73 -6.41 -12.79 -3.07
CA GLY A 73 -5.14 -13.32 -2.57
C GLY A 73 -4.18 -13.61 -3.71
N HIS A 74 -2.92 -13.85 -3.37
CA HIS A 74 -1.91 -14.22 -4.35
C HIS A 74 -0.96 -15.27 -3.79
N TYR A 75 -0.47 -16.14 -4.66
CA TYR A 75 0.61 -17.05 -4.32
C TYR A 75 1.97 -16.35 -4.49
N LEU A 76 2.95 -16.87 -3.78
CA LEU A 76 4.35 -16.56 -3.96
C LEU A 76 5.14 -17.85 -3.75
N VAL A 77 5.80 -18.34 -4.78
CA VAL A 77 6.59 -19.56 -4.69
C VAL A 77 7.99 -19.24 -4.20
N LEU A 78 8.37 -19.83 -3.07
CA LEU A 78 9.68 -19.65 -2.46
C LEU A 78 10.42 -20.99 -2.44
N ASP A 79 11.58 -21.04 -3.11
CA ASP A 79 12.40 -22.23 -3.17
C ASP A 79 13.03 -22.60 -1.80
N GLN A 80 13.35 -21.58 -1.02
CA GLN A 80 14.00 -21.73 0.29
C GLN A 80 13.32 -20.85 1.36
N PRO A 81 12.08 -21.18 1.77
CA PRO A 81 11.36 -20.37 2.74
C PRO A 81 12.07 -20.24 4.08
N GLN A 82 12.94 -21.19 4.43
CA GLN A 82 13.74 -21.17 5.66
C GLN A 82 14.72 -19.98 5.71
N ALA A 83 15.12 -19.46 4.54
CA ALA A 83 16.00 -18.30 4.47
C ALA A 83 15.34 -17.02 5.03
N LEU A 84 14.01 -17.00 5.15
CA LEU A 84 13.26 -15.89 5.73
C LEU A 84 13.14 -15.96 7.26
N ILE A 85 13.53 -17.10 7.85
CA ILE A 85 13.48 -17.27 9.30
C ILE A 85 14.79 -16.70 9.88
N PRO A 86 14.72 -15.71 10.78
CA PRO A 86 15.93 -15.21 11.42
C PRO A 86 16.64 -16.35 12.16
N PRO A 87 17.97 -16.38 12.17
CA PRO A 87 18.68 -17.35 12.98
C PRO A 87 18.27 -17.22 14.45
N PRO A 88 18.27 -18.33 15.21
CA PRO A 88 17.99 -18.24 16.62
C PRO A 88 18.96 -17.26 17.29
N ALA A 89 18.43 -16.48 18.22
CA ALA A 89 19.27 -15.57 18.97
C ALA A 89 20.34 -16.36 19.71
N ASP A 90 21.61 -15.95 19.58
CA ASP A 90 22.69 -16.52 20.39
C ASP A 90 22.39 -16.22 21.85
N GLU A 91 22.32 -17.28 22.66
CA GLU A 91 22.17 -17.14 24.11
C GLU A 91 23.47 -16.66 24.74
#